data_21f02f13644c07fb486fbdedf9ca6a78
#
_entry.id   21f02f13644c07fb486fbdedf9ca6a78
#
_cell.length_a   1.000
_cell.length_b   1.000
_cell.length_c   1.000
_cell.angle_alpha   90.00
_cell.angle_beta   90.00
_cell.angle_gamma   90.00
#
_symmetry.space_group_name_H-M   'P 1'
#
loop_
_entity.id
_entity.type
_entity.pdbx_description
1 polymer ?
#
loop_
_entity_poly.entity_id
_entity_poly.type
_entity_poly.pdbx_seq_one_letter_code
_entity_poly.pdbx_strand_id
1 'polypeptide(L)'
;MSQIANIHSRQILDSRGNPTVEVDVYTTTGIVGRAAVPSGASTGIHEAVELRDGDNDVYLGKGVLKAVQNVNNILTEELNGYYVTDQVEIDKRMIEIDGTPNKAKLGANAILGVSMAVAHAAAQETNQHLFRYIGGVNAKMLPIPMMNILNGGSHADNSIDFQEFMIMPVGASSFSEALRMGTEVFHNLKSVLKKAGYSTNVGDEGGFAPDLKSNEEAVQVVLQAIDKAGYRAGEDIFIALDPASSEYFNKEENVYHLKWSTGEKLTPAEMVDYWDNWTKKYPILSIEDGMDEDDWDGWKLMTDKMGDRIQIVGDDLFVTNTERLSKGIKMGVANSILIKVNQIGTLTETIDAVTMASNNSYTSIISHRSGETEDVTIADLAVALNTGLIKTGSASRSDRIAKYNQLLRIEELLGDSATYLGKDFRFL
;
A
#
# COMPACT_ATOMS: atom_id res chain seq x y z
N MET A 1 -30.25 15.50 -5.19
CA MET A 1 -28.92 14.85 -5.34
C MET A 1 -28.25 15.49 -6.54
N SER A 2 -26.97 15.78 -6.42
CA SER A 2 -26.22 16.47 -7.47
C SER A 2 -25.73 15.49 -8.53
N GLN A 3 -25.69 15.94 -9.77
CA GLN A 3 -25.21 15.16 -10.90
C GLN A 3 -23.81 15.60 -11.32
N ILE A 4 -23.07 14.73 -11.96
CA ILE A 4 -21.82 15.04 -12.65
C ILE A 4 -22.15 15.99 -13.81
N ALA A 5 -21.60 17.19 -13.78
CA ALA A 5 -21.76 18.20 -14.82
C ALA A 5 -20.57 18.19 -15.80
N ASN A 6 -19.38 17.88 -15.32
CA ASN A 6 -18.16 17.79 -16.12
C ASN A 6 -17.09 16.99 -15.38
N ILE A 7 -16.19 16.35 -16.11
CA ILE A 7 -14.99 15.73 -15.58
C ILE A 7 -13.79 16.31 -16.35
N HIS A 8 -12.76 16.73 -15.63
CA HIS A 8 -11.53 17.25 -16.23
C HIS A 8 -10.33 16.57 -15.64
N SER A 9 -9.45 16.07 -16.49
CA SER A 9 -8.20 15.43 -16.09
C SER A 9 -7.00 16.17 -16.63
N ARG A 10 -5.91 16.09 -15.88
CA ARG A 10 -4.60 16.63 -16.28
C ARG A 10 -3.46 15.67 -15.88
N GLN A 11 -2.34 15.84 -16.54
CA GLN A 11 -1.09 15.24 -16.17
C GLN A 11 -0.43 16.07 -15.08
N ILE A 12 -0.05 15.43 -13.97
CA ILE A 12 0.78 16.00 -12.91
C ILE A 12 2.03 15.13 -12.71
N LEU A 13 2.89 15.46 -11.76
CA LEU A 13 4.08 14.65 -11.44
C LEU A 13 3.88 13.91 -10.10
N ASP A 14 4.31 12.66 -10.05
CA ASP A 14 4.43 11.88 -8.82
C ASP A 14 5.69 12.23 -8.01
N SER A 15 5.86 11.63 -6.86
CA SER A 15 6.99 11.83 -5.93
C SER A 15 8.36 11.44 -6.52
N ARG A 16 8.39 10.72 -7.64
CA ARG A 16 9.60 10.36 -8.39
C ARG A 16 9.84 11.26 -9.59
N GLY A 17 8.96 12.26 -9.84
CA GLY A 17 9.00 13.12 -10.99
C GLY A 17 8.50 12.48 -12.30
N ASN A 18 7.79 11.34 -12.21
CA ASN A 18 7.14 10.74 -13.35
C ASN A 18 5.70 11.29 -13.50
N PRO A 19 5.20 11.41 -14.74
CA PRO A 19 3.81 11.79 -14.96
C PRO A 19 2.81 10.81 -14.33
N THR A 20 1.73 11.37 -13.77
CA THR A 20 0.54 10.64 -13.34
C THR A 20 -0.71 11.45 -13.61
N VAL A 21 -1.89 10.86 -13.35
CA VAL A 21 -3.20 11.42 -13.66
C VAL A 21 -3.80 12.08 -12.43
N GLU A 22 -4.30 13.31 -12.58
CA GLU A 22 -5.18 13.98 -11.61
C GLU A 22 -6.53 14.26 -12.27
N VAL A 23 -7.62 14.04 -11.55
CA VAL A 23 -9.00 14.22 -12.03
C VAL A 23 -9.77 15.15 -11.13
N ASP A 24 -10.51 16.09 -11.74
CA ASP A 24 -11.54 16.92 -11.12
C ASP A 24 -12.93 16.49 -11.61
N VAL A 25 -13.84 16.18 -10.71
CA VAL A 25 -15.28 15.96 -10.99
C VAL A 25 -16.05 17.17 -10.52
N TYR A 26 -16.71 17.84 -11.46
CA TYR A 26 -17.56 19.02 -11.21
C TYR A 26 -19.03 18.58 -11.13
N THR A 27 -19.72 19.02 -10.08
CA THR A 27 -21.13 18.70 -9.90
C THR A 27 -22.03 19.87 -10.36
N THR A 28 -23.31 19.58 -10.57
CA THR A 28 -24.33 20.59 -10.94
C THR A 28 -24.56 21.65 -9.87
N THR A 29 -24.15 21.40 -8.62
CA THR A 29 -24.19 22.38 -7.50
C THR A 29 -22.92 23.22 -7.38
N GLY A 30 -21.89 22.93 -8.18
CA GLY A 30 -20.62 23.65 -8.19
C GLY A 30 -19.54 23.08 -7.25
N ILE A 31 -19.78 21.93 -6.63
CA ILE A 31 -18.77 21.22 -5.87
C ILE A 31 -17.73 20.58 -6.82
N VAL A 32 -16.49 20.50 -6.36
CA VAL A 32 -15.39 19.87 -7.10
C VAL A 32 -14.75 18.80 -6.22
N GLY A 33 -14.86 17.54 -6.65
CA GLY A 33 -14.07 16.44 -6.09
C GLY A 33 -12.79 16.26 -6.88
N ARG A 34 -11.65 16.17 -6.20
CA ARG A 34 -10.32 15.98 -6.82
C ARG A 34 -9.64 14.75 -6.27
N ALA A 35 -8.97 14.02 -7.15
CA ALA A 35 -8.09 12.92 -6.76
C ALA A 35 -6.90 12.79 -7.70
N ALA A 36 -5.76 12.35 -7.17
CA ALA A 36 -4.55 12.05 -7.94
C ALA A 36 -4.17 10.57 -7.77
N VAL A 37 -3.78 9.94 -8.88
CA VAL A 37 -3.54 8.50 -8.94
C VAL A 37 -2.10 8.16 -8.59
N PRO A 38 -1.84 7.20 -7.69
CA PRO A 38 -0.49 6.70 -7.43
C PRO A 38 0.02 5.80 -8.56
N SER A 39 1.34 5.60 -8.64
CA SER A 39 2.02 4.83 -9.69
C SER A 39 3.04 3.86 -9.11
N GLY A 40 3.06 2.61 -9.56
CA GLY A 40 4.05 1.61 -9.15
C GLY A 40 5.41 1.77 -9.81
N ALA A 41 6.49 1.28 -9.16
CA ALA A 41 7.80 1.09 -9.78
C ALA A 41 7.94 -0.33 -10.32
N SER A 42 7.75 -1.32 -9.46
CA SER A 42 7.50 -2.71 -9.82
C SER A 42 5.99 -2.91 -9.96
N THR A 43 5.55 -3.66 -10.95
CA THR A 43 4.14 -3.99 -11.15
C THR A 43 4.03 -5.51 -11.29
N GLY A 44 3.19 -6.12 -10.45
CA GLY A 44 2.84 -7.53 -10.58
C GLY A 44 2.21 -7.79 -11.96
N ILE A 45 2.52 -8.94 -12.56
CA ILE A 45 2.04 -9.28 -13.92
C ILE A 45 0.52 -9.37 -14.04
N HIS A 46 -0.17 -9.44 -12.91
CA HIS A 46 -1.63 -9.55 -12.81
C HIS A 46 -2.33 -8.24 -12.47
N GLU A 47 -1.58 -7.12 -12.31
CA GLU A 47 -2.17 -5.81 -12.04
C GLU A 47 -2.99 -5.27 -13.22
N ALA A 48 -3.96 -4.39 -12.93
CA ALA A 48 -4.62 -3.59 -13.95
C ALA A 48 -3.62 -2.63 -14.63
N VAL A 49 -3.84 -2.36 -15.92
CA VAL A 49 -2.87 -1.64 -16.75
C VAL A 49 -2.86 -0.16 -16.45
N GLU A 50 -1.72 0.35 -15.99
CA GLU A 50 -1.42 1.77 -16.00
C GLU A 50 -1.10 2.22 -17.43
N LEU A 51 -2.00 2.98 -18.05
CA LEU A 51 -1.84 3.39 -19.44
C LEU A 51 -0.79 4.49 -19.55
N ARG A 52 0.30 4.18 -20.27
CA ARG A 52 1.40 5.07 -20.61
C ARG A 52 1.40 5.42 -22.11
N ASP A 53 1.91 6.60 -22.45
CA ASP A 53 1.93 7.06 -23.84
C ASP A 53 2.92 6.26 -24.71
N GLY A 54 4.03 5.82 -24.13
CA GLY A 54 5.07 5.04 -24.81
C GLY A 54 5.92 5.86 -25.81
N ASP A 55 5.80 7.19 -25.82
CA ASP A 55 6.61 8.10 -26.63
C ASP A 55 7.92 8.40 -25.89
N ASN A 56 9.01 7.79 -26.33
CA ASN A 56 10.31 7.92 -25.67
C ASN A 56 10.89 9.35 -25.71
N ASP A 57 10.44 10.20 -26.63
CA ASP A 57 10.87 11.60 -26.73
C ASP A 57 10.20 12.50 -25.67
N VAL A 58 9.13 12.00 -25.02
CA VAL A 58 8.36 12.73 -24.01
C VAL A 58 8.34 11.93 -22.71
N TYR A 59 8.92 12.49 -21.64
CA TYR A 59 9.02 11.82 -20.32
C TYR A 59 9.57 10.39 -20.39
N LEU A 60 10.46 10.10 -21.34
CA LEU A 60 11.07 8.77 -21.51
C LEU A 60 10.02 7.65 -21.67
N GLY A 61 8.93 7.92 -22.37
CA GLY A 61 7.83 6.99 -22.61
C GLY A 61 6.77 6.93 -21.49
N LYS A 62 7.01 7.65 -20.37
CA LYS A 62 6.15 7.57 -19.18
C LYS A 62 4.99 8.59 -19.15
N GLY A 63 4.77 9.36 -20.23
CA GLY A 63 3.62 10.26 -20.35
C GLY A 63 2.28 9.56 -20.12
N VAL A 64 1.24 10.29 -19.70
CA VAL A 64 -0.11 9.77 -19.42
C VAL A 64 -1.21 10.52 -20.18
N LEU A 65 -0.84 11.23 -21.27
CA LEU A 65 -1.80 12.04 -22.03
C LEU A 65 -2.91 11.20 -22.68
N LYS A 66 -2.64 9.94 -23.06
CA LYS A 66 -3.68 9.01 -23.55
C LYS A 66 -4.74 8.76 -22.47
N ALA A 67 -4.32 8.48 -21.24
CA ALA A 67 -5.23 8.31 -20.11
C ALA A 67 -6.01 9.60 -19.82
N VAL A 68 -5.35 10.75 -19.83
CA VAL A 68 -5.99 12.08 -19.70
C VAL A 68 -7.03 12.31 -20.80
N GLN A 69 -6.74 11.98 -22.06
CA GLN A 69 -7.69 12.11 -23.16
C GLN A 69 -8.89 11.16 -23.01
N ASN A 70 -8.67 9.93 -22.53
CA ASN A 70 -9.75 8.98 -22.25
C ASN A 70 -10.72 9.53 -21.20
N VAL A 71 -10.22 10.19 -20.15
CA VAL A 71 -11.08 10.86 -19.16
C VAL A 71 -11.82 12.04 -19.79
N ASN A 72 -11.08 12.97 -20.44
CA ASN A 72 -11.66 14.23 -20.92
C ASN A 72 -12.65 14.07 -22.07
N ASN A 73 -12.51 13.03 -22.91
CA ASN A 73 -13.35 12.82 -24.08
C ASN A 73 -14.40 11.72 -23.84
N ILE A 74 -13.97 10.53 -23.37
CA ILE A 74 -14.85 9.36 -23.28
C ILE A 74 -15.61 9.36 -21.94
N LEU A 75 -14.90 9.35 -20.81
CA LEU A 75 -15.54 9.21 -19.51
C LEU A 75 -16.39 10.43 -19.14
N THR A 76 -15.97 11.64 -19.55
CA THR A 76 -16.75 12.85 -19.35
C THR A 76 -18.10 12.80 -20.08
N GLU A 77 -18.14 12.33 -21.33
CA GLU A 77 -19.39 12.20 -22.09
C GLU A 77 -20.31 11.13 -21.52
N GLU A 78 -19.75 9.95 -21.22
CA GLU A 78 -20.50 8.78 -20.79
C GLU A 78 -21.06 8.89 -19.34
N LEU A 79 -20.41 9.67 -18.48
CA LEU A 79 -20.79 9.82 -17.07
C LEU A 79 -21.56 11.12 -16.78
N ASN A 80 -21.72 12.00 -17.77
CA ASN A 80 -22.48 13.24 -17.60
C ASN A 80 -23.94 12.94 -17.21
N GLY A 81 -24.41 13.59 -16.15
CA GLY A 81 -25.78 13.40 -15.64
C GLY A 81 -25.95 12.25 -14.64
N TYR A 82 -24.94 11.40 -14.41
CA TYR A 82 -24.99 10.44 -13.30
C TYR A 82 -25.04 11.16 -11.96
N TYR A 83 -25.78 10.62 -11.00
CA TYR A 83 -25.73 11.12 -9.63
C TYR A 83 -24.37 10.80 -9.02
N VAL A 84 -23.71 11.81 -8.47
CA VAL A 84 -22.35 11.66 -7.93
C VAL A 84 -22.27 10.68 -6.75
N THR A 85 -23.42 10.37 -6.13
CA THR A 85 -23.52 9.38 -5.04
C THR A 85 -23.64 7.93 -5.50
N ASP A 86 -23.81 7.68 -6.79
CA ASP A 86 -24.04 6.33 -7.34
C ASP A 86 -22.70 5.66 -7.72
N GLN A 87 -21.76 5.63 -6.77
CA GLN A 87 -20.38 5.15 -6.97
C GLN A 87 -20.31 3.81 -7.68
N VAL A 88 -21.09 2.82 -7.23
CA VAL A 88 -21.06 1.46 -7.76
C VAL A 88 -21.49 1.42 -9.23
N GLU A 89 -22.51 2.21 -9.59
CA GLU A 89 -23.01 2.29 -10.97
C GLU A 89 -21.99 2.99 -11.88
N ILE A 90 -21.39 4.08 -11.39
CA ILE A 90 -20.33 4.81 -12.11
C ILE A 90 -19.12 3.91 -12.37
N ASP A 91 -18.63 3.22 -11.36
CA ASP A 91 -17.49 2.33 -11.49
C ASP A 91 -17.77 1.18 -12.45
N LYS A 92 -18.95 0.55 -12.36
CA LYS A 92 -19.39 -0.49 -13.31
C LYS A 92 -19.47 0.05 -14.74
N ARG A 93 -20.04 1.25 -14.92
CA ARG A 93 -20.13 1.85 -16.26
C ARG A 93 -18.74 2.07 -16.86
N MET A 94 -17.76 2.54 -16.09
CA MET A 94 -16.38 2.71 -16.58
C MET A 94 -15.75 1.39 -16.98
N ILE A 95 -15.95 0.32 -16.19
CA ILE A 95 -15.48 -1.03 -16.51
C ILE A 95 -16.11 -1.56 -17.80
N GLU A 96 -17.42 -1.36 -17.99
CA GLU A 96 -18.14 -1.75 -19.23
C GLU A 96 -17.60 -1.02 -20.46
N ILE A 97 -17.32 0.28 -20.36
CA ILE A 97 -16.76 1.09 -21.46
C ILE A 97 -15.35 0.63 -21.83
N ASP A 98 -14.54 0.29 -20.83
CA ASP A 98 -13.23 -0.31 -21.07
C ASP A 98 -13.37 -1.67 -21.75
N GLY A 99 -14.16 -2.58 -21.22
CA GLY A 99 -14.48 -3.88 -21.79
C GLY A 99 -13.32 -4.87 -21.82
N THR A 100 -12.16 -4.55 -21.18
CA THR A 100 -11.02 -5.47 -21.08
C THR A 100 -10.86 -5.98 -19.64
N PRO A 101 -10.32 -7.19 -19.43
CA PRO A 101 -10.22 -7.77 -18.09
C PRO A 101 -9.33 -6.96 -17.13
N ASN A 102 -8.34 -6.24 -17.67
CA ASN A 102 -7.31 -5.53 -16.91
C ASN A 102 -7.30 -4.02 -17.17
N LYS A 103 -8.40 -3.45 -17.68
CA LYS A 103 -8.56 -2.01 -17.94
C LYS A 103 -7.54 -1.45 -18.95
N ALA A 104 -7.09 -2.28 -19.91
CA ALA A 104 -6.04 -1.91 -20.86
C ALA A 104 -6.47 -0.86 -21.91
N LYS A 105 -7.77 -0.69 -22.18
CA LYS A 105 -8.28 0.23 -23.21
C LYS A 105 -8.29 1.67 -22.72
N LEU A 106 -8.87 1.94 -21.56
CA LEU A 106 -8.95 3.30 -20.98
C LEU A 106 -7.75 3.61 -20.08
N GLY A 107 -7.22 2.60 -19.43
CA GLY A 107 -6.19 2.67 -18.41
C GLY A 107 -6.79 2.67 -16.99
N ALA A 108 -6.24 1.82 -16.12
CA ALA A 108 -6.63 1.78 -14.72
C ALA A 108 -6.41 3.14 -14.02
N ASN A 109 -5.38 3.88 -14.41
CA ASN A 109 -5.10 5.23 -13.91
C ASN A 109 -6.19 6.25 -14.30
N ALA A 110 -6.75 6.17 -15.50
CA ALA A 110 -7.88 7.01 -15.92
C ALA A 110 -9.14 6.67 -15.12
N ILE A 111 -9.48 5.39 -15.01
CA ILE A 111 -10.67 4.89 -14.33
C ILE A 111 -10.61 5.20 -12.83
N LEU A 112 -9.48 4.89 -12.17
CA LEU A 112 -9.30 5.14 -10.75
C LEU A 112 -9.35 6.63 -10.41
N GLY A 113 -8.75 7.48 -11.23
CA GLY A 113 -8.80 8.93 -11.02
C GLY A 113 -10.24 9.45 -10.96
N VAL A 114 -11.08 9.00 -11.89
CA VAL A 114 -12.51 9.35 -11.88
C VAL A 114 -13.21 8.74 -10.67
N SER A 115 -13.02 7.46 -10.38
CA SER A 115 -13.65 6.76 -9.26
C SER A 115 -13.39 7.45 -7.91
N MET A 116 -12.13 7.80 -7.62
CA MET A 116 -11.77 8.53 -6.39
C MET A 116 -12.33 9.96 -6.37
N ALA A 117 -12.22 10.69 -7.49
CA ALA A 117 -12.73 12.07 -7.57
C ALA A 117 -14.26 12.15 -7.38
N VAL A 118 -15.00 11.15 -7.89
CA VAL A 118 -16.45 11.00 -7.65
C VAL A 118 -16.74 10.84 -6.17
N ALA A 119 -16.01 9.97 -5.46
CA ALA A 119 -16.21 9.78 -4.03
C ALA A 119 -15.93 11.06 -3.22
N HIS A 120 -14.88 11.81 -3.58
CA HIS A 120 -14.60 13.12 -2.99
C HIS A 120 -15.70 14.14 -3.24
N ALA A 121 -16.25 14.19 -4.46
CA ALA A 121 -17.38 15.07 -4.79
C ALA A 121 -18.64 14.68 -3.99
N ALA A 122 -18.94 13.39 -3.92
CA ALA A 122 -20.09 12.85 -3.20
C ALA A 122 -20.02 13.12 -1.68
N ALA A 123 -18.82 12.96 -1.09
CA ALA A 123 -18.60 13.28 0.31
C ALA A 123 -18.88 14.77 0.60
N GLN A 124 -18.37 15.67 -0.25
CA GLN A 124 -18.65 17.11 -0.13
C GLN A 124 -20.13 17.45 -0.35
N GLU A 125 -20.79 16.85 -1.33
CA GLU A 125 -22.24 17.04 -1.59
C GLU A 125 -23.10 16.62 -0.40
N THR A 126 -22.68 15.60 0.32
CA THR A 126 -23.38 15.11 1.51
C THR A 126 -22.89 15.77 2.80
N ASN A 127 -22.00 16.77 2.69
CA ASN A 127 -21.37 17.47 3.81
C ASN A 127 -20.73 16.53 4.83
N GLN A 128 -20.02 15.53 4.31
CA GLN A 128 -19.29 14.53 5.12
C GLN A 128 -17.79 14.53 4.80
N HIS A 129 -16.98 14.13 5.76
CA HIS A 129 -15.59 13.74 5.51
C HIS A 129 -15.56 12.43 4.72
N LEU A 130 -14.57 12.24 3.84
CA LEU A 130 -14.49 11.08 2.94
C LEU A 130 -14.56 9.75 3.70
N PHE A 131 -13.82 9.60 4.81
CA PHE A 131 -13.87 8.38 5.61
C PHE A 131 -15.27 8.08 6.17
N ARG A 132 -16.06 9.12 6.52
CA ARG A 132 -17.44 8.97 6.99
C ARG A 132 -18.40 8.62 5.85
N TYR A 133 -18.22 9.26 4.70
CA TYR A 133 -19.04 9.00 3.52
C TYR A 133 -18.91 7.53 3.06
N ILE A 134 -17.66 7.01 2.98
CA ILE A 134 -17.41 5.65 2.53
C ILE A 134 -17.76 4.63 3.64
N GLY A 135 -17.31 4.85 4.87
CA GLY A 135 -17.39 3.86 5.95
C GLY A 135 -18.62 3.97 6.86
N GLY A 136 -19.42 5.04 6.68
CA GLY A 136 -20.63 5.26 7.47
C GLY A 136 -20.35 5.51 8.96
N VAL A 137 -21.37 5.21 9.79
CA VAL A 137 -21.34 5.53 11.23
C VAL A 137 -20.29 4.74 12.02
N ASN A 138 -19.82 3.62 11.52
CA ASN A 138 -18.85 2.76 12.21
C ASN A 138 -17.38 3.02 11.83
N ALA A 139 -17.11 3.98 10.94
CA ALA A 139 -15.74 4.37 10.57
C ALA A 139 -15.07 5.11 11.74
N LYS A 140 -14.24 4.40 12.51
CA LYS A 140 -13.64 4.93 13.75
C LYS A 140 -12.28 4.32 14.14
N MET A 141 -11.83 3.26 13.45
CA MET A 141 -10.58 2.58 13.79
C MET A 141 -9.41 3.24 13.07
N LEU A 142 -8.50 3.82 13.83
CA LEU A 142 -7.22 4.32 13.34
C LEU A 142 -6.27 3.13 13.14
N PRO A 143 -5.57 3.09 12.00
CA PRO A 143 -4.70 1.96 11.66
C PRO A 143 -3.37 2.00 12.41
N ILE A 144 -2.77 0.83 12.67
CA ILE A 144 -1.37 0.70 13.03
C ILE A 144 -0.55 1.09 11.79
N PRO A 145 0.36 2.07 11.89
CA PRO A 145 1.26 2.40 10.79
C PRO A 145 2.37 1.34 10.68
N MET A 146 2.49 0.72 9.50
CA MET A 146 3.64 -0.09 9.11
C MET A 146 4.63 0.84 8.41
N MET A 147 5.61 1.37 9.18
CA MET A 147 6.48 2.45 8.70
C MET A 147 7.76 1.89 8.11
N ASN A 148 7.95 2.00 6.80
CA ASN A 148 9.17 1.57 6.11
C ASN A 148 10.33 2.52 6.43
N ILE A 149 11.17 2.19 7.42
CA ILE A 149 12.25 3.04 7.91
C ILE A 149 13.62 2.72 7.31
N LEU A 150 13.77 1.53 6.66
CA LEU A 150 15.00 1.11 6.01
C LEU A 150 14.68 0.33 4.73
N ASN A 151 15.31 0.73 3.63
CA ASN A 151 15.11 0.20 2.29
C ASN A 151 16.31 -0.62 1.81
N GLY A 152 16.02 -1.67 1.04
CA GLY A 152 16.97 -2.47 0.29
C GLY A 152 16.38 -2.96 -1.03
N GLY A 153 16.89 -4.05 -1.57
CA GLY A 153 16.38 -4.64 -2.80
C GLY A 153 16.27 -3.63 -3.94
N SER A 154 15.19 -3.68 -4.68
CA SER A 154 14.92 -2.75 -5.79
C SER A 154 14.62 -1.30 -5.36
N HIS A 155 14.36 -1.06 -4.07
CA HIS A 155 14.10 0.27 -3.51
C HIS A 155 15.36 1.02 -3.08
N ALA A 156 16.54 0.41 -3.17
CA ALA A 156 17.82 1.02 -2.82
C ALA A 156 18.98 0.43 -3.63
N ASP A 157 19.99 1.25 -3.91
CA ASP A 157 21.24 0.79 -4.51
C ASP A 157 22.20 0.35 -3.39
N ASN A 158 22.00 -0.86 -2.85
CA ASN A 158 22.75 -1.42 -1.75
C ASN A 158 22.86 -2.96 -1.83
N SER A 159 23.53 -3.57 -0.84
CA SER A 159 23.90 -4.99 -0.82
C SER A 159 22.94 -5.88 -0.01
N ILE A 160 21.67 -5.49 0.13
CA ILE A 160 20.64 -6.30 0.81
C ILE A 160 19.54 -6.73 -0.16
N ASP A 161 19.06 -7.99 -0.03
CA ASP A 161 18.08 -8.56 -0.95
C ASP A 161 16.65 -8.09 -0.65
N PHE A 162 16.31 -7.91 0.63
CA PHE A 162 14.95 -7.58 1.04
C PHE A 162 14.65 -6.11 0.84
N GLN A 163 13.45 -5.83 0.34
CA GLN A 163 13.07 -4.52 -0.15
C GLN A 163 12.74 -3.53 0.98
N GLU A 164 12.01 -3.97 2.04
CA GLU A 164 11.53 -3.08 3.09
C GLU A 164 11.66 -3.70 4.49
N PHE A 165 12.13 -2.86 5.42
CA PHE A 165 12.18 -3.15 6.85
C PHE A 165 11.33 -2.11 7.57
N MET A 166 10.17 -2.56 8.04
CA MET A 166 9.15 -1.72 8.65
C MET A 166 9.09 -1.91 10.16
N ILE A 167 8.59 -0.88 10.85
CA ILE A 167 8.23 -0.95 12.26
C ILE A 167 6.72 -0.79 12.44
N MET A 168 6.17 -1.50 13.45
CA MET A 168 4.76 -1.49 13.84
C MET A 168 4.63 -1.11 15.32
N PRO A 169 4.23 0.13 15.67
CA PRO A 169 4.10 0.60 17.05
C PRO A 169 2.79 0.11 17.68
N VAL A 170 2.66 -1.20 17.89
CA VAL A 170 1.44 -1.83 18.43
C VAL A 170 1.20 -1.51 19.91
N GLY A 171 2.25 -1.15 20.65
CA GLY A 171 2.17 -0.80 22.07
C GLY A 171 1.56 0.56 22.38
N ALA A 172 1.35 1.39 21.35
CA ALA A 172 0.73 2.71 21.50
C ALA A 172 -0.75 2.60 21.89
N SER A 173 -1.25 3.64 22.56
CA SER A 173 -2.65 3.76 22.99
C SER A 173 -3.52 4.53 22.00
N SER A 174 -2.90 5.23 21.04
CA SER A 174 -3.55 6.07 20.03
C SER A 174 -2.70 6.12 18.75
N PHE A 175 -3.29 6.58 17.65
CA PHE A 175 -2.54 6.76 16.41
C PHE A 175 -1.47 7.86 16.54
N SER A 176 -1.79 8.96 17.19
CA SER A 176 -0.84 10.06 17.44
C SER A 176 0.37 9.60 18.27
N GLU A 177 0.16 8.74 19.27
CA GLU A 177 1.25 8.11 20.00
C GLU A 177 2.06 7.15 19.12
N ALA A 178 1.40 6.31 18.33
CA ALA A 178 2.08 5.40 17.40
C ALA A 178 2.97 6.14 16.39
N LEU A 179 2.46 7.24 15.82
CA LEU A 179 3.23 8.07 14.90
C LEU A 179 4.43 8.74 15.60
N ARG A 180 4.26 9.20 16.84
CA ARG A 180 5.37 9.74 17.66
C ARG A 180 6.44 8.67 17.89
N MET A 181 6.05 7.47 18.35
CA MET A 181 6.96 6.36 18.58
C MET A 181 7.77 6.01 17.32
N GLY A 182 7.06 5.84 16.17
CA GLY A 182 7.71 5.56 14.90
C GLY A 182 8.67 6.64 14.44
N THR A 183 8.32 7.91 14.61
CA THR A 183 9.18 9.06 14.29
C THR A 183 10.42 9.12 15.18
N GLU A 184 10.29 8.85 16.47
CA GLU A 184 11.42 8.78 17.42
C GLU A 184 12.37 7.64 17.05
N VAL A 185 11.87 6.46 16.66
CA VAL A 185 12.70 5.36 16.16
C VAL A 185 13.41 5.75 14.87
N PHE A 186 12.71 6.38 13.92
CA PHE A 186 13.29 6.86 12.66
C PHE A 186 14.47 7.79 12.89
N HIS A 187 14.35 8.78 13.80
CA HIS A 187 15.44 9.70 14.10
C HIS A 187 16.59 9.00 14.85
N ASN A 188 16.28 8.02 15.72
CA ASN A 188 17.31 7.23 16.36
C ASN A 188 18.04 6.32 15.38
N LEU A 189 17.34 5.73 14.39
CA LEU A 189 17.95 4.96 13.30
C LEU A 189 18.96 5.82 12.51
N LYS A 190 18.59 7.06 12.17
CA LYS A 190 19.52 8.02 11.54
C LYS A 190 20.81 8.18 12.35
N SER A 191 20.67 8.30 13.67
CA SER A 191 21.82 8.43 14.56
C SER A 191 22.66 7.15 14.66
N VAL A 192 22.04 5.98 14.68
CA VAL A 192 22.72 4.65 14.67
C VAL A 192 23.53 4.49 13.39
N LEU A 193 22.90 4.69 12.24
CA LEU A 193 23.56 4.59 10.93
C LEU A 193 24.72 5.55 10.77
N LYS A 194 24.53 6.83 11.14
CA LYS A 194 25.59 7.83 11.08
C LYS A 194 26.78 7.49 11.97
N LYS A 195 26.54 6.97 13.19
CA LYS A 195 27.62 6.54 14.11
C LYS A 195 28.39 5.35 13.55
N ALA A 196 27.72 4.46 12.84
CA ALA A 196 28.36 3.30 12.19
C ALA A 196 29.05 3.66 10.85
N GLY A 197 28.95 4.92 10.38
CA GLY A 197 29.56 5.38 9.14
C GLY A 197 28.74 5.13 7.87
N TYR A 198 27.48 4.72 8.02
CA TYR A 198 26.57 4.48 6.90
C TYR A 198 25.90 5.75 6.38
N SER A 199 25.46 5.70 5.12
CA SER A 199 24.63 6.74 4.51
C SER A 199 23.29 6.90 5.25
N THR A 200 22.82 8.12 5.35
CA THR A 200 21.47 8.46 5.83
C THR A 200 20.62 9.15 4.77
N ASN A 201 20.95 8.91 3.49
CA ASN A 201 20.09 9.27 2.38
C ASN A 201 18.83 8.38 2.40
N VAL A 202 17.73 8.90 1.89
CA VAL A 202 16.46 8.19 1.87
C VAL A 202 16.09 7.72 0.48
N GLY A 203 15.44 6.58 0.41
CA GLY A 203 14.86 6.03 -0.82
C GLY A 203 13.51 6.66 -1.18
N ASP A 204 12.87 6.08 -2.17
CA ASP A 204 11.60 6.58 -2.74
C ASP A 204 10.46 6.64 -1.72
N GLU A 205 10.48 5.78 -0.71
CA GLU A 205 9.46 5.71 0.32
C GLU A 205 9.81 6.43 1.63
N GLY A 206 10.95 7.15 1.63
CA GLY A 206 11.38 7.97 2.75
C GLY A 206 12.17 7.24 3.84
N GLY A 207 12.32 5.91 3.76
CA GLY A 207 13.21 5.12 4.61
C GLY A 207 14.69 5.33 4.23
N PHE A 208 15.61 5.10 5.18
CA PHE A 208 17.04 5.18 4.89
C PHE A 208 17.47 4.05 3.94
N ALA A 209 18.46 4.33 3.10
CA ALA A 209 19.03 3.39 2.13
C ALA A 209 20.55 3.23 2.38
N PRO A 210 20.97 2.64 3.52
CA PRO A 210 22.38 2.40 3.81
C PRO A 210 22.90 1.18 3.05
N ASP A 211 24.20 1.16 2.72
CA ASP A 211 24.85 -0.01 2.16
C ASP A 211 25.30 -0.96 3.31
N LEU A 212 24.33 -1.72 3.84
CA LEU A 212 24.53 -2.72 4.87
C LEU A 212 25.05 -4.03 4.26
N LYS A 213 25.67 -4.87 5.08
CA LYS A 213 26.36 -6.08 4.63
C LYS A 213 25.46 -7.30 4.45
N SER A 214 24.28 -7.28 5.06
CA SER A 214 23.32 -8.39 5.01
C SER A 214 21.93 -7.96 5.41
N ASN A 215 20.92 -8.75 5.04
CA ASN A 215 19.53 -8.61 5.49
C ASN A 215 19.45 -8.65 7.04
N GLU A 216 20.28 -9.48 7.68
CA GLU A 216 20.29 -9.59 9.14
C GLU A 216 20.84 -8.34 9.83
N GLU A 217 21.87 -7.69 9.26
CA GLU A 217 22.38 -6.42 9.79
C GLU A 217 21.31 -5.32 9.72
N ALA A 218 20.46 -5.34 8.68
CA ALA A 218 19.33 -4.40 8.58
C ALA A 218 18.34 -4.57 9.75
N VAL A 219 17.95 -5.79 10.09
CA VAL A 219 17.12 -6.06 11.27
C VAL A 219 17.81 -5.60 12.56
N GLN A 220 19.10 -5.88 12.69
CA GLN A 220 19.87 -5.52 13.90
C GLN A 220 19.96 -3.99 14.11
N VAL A 221 20.18 -3.20 13.06
CA VAL A 221 20.23 -1.74 13.20
C VAL A 221 18.85 -1.14 13.51
N VAL A 222 17.77 -1.75 13.00
CA VAL A 222 16.40 -1.37 13.37
C VAL A 222 16.15 -1.67 14.86
N LEU A 223 16.53 -2.85 15.34
CA LEU A 223 16.38 -3.20 16.77
C LEU A 223 17.21 -2.27 17.68
N GLN A 224 18.42 -1.92 17.27
CA GLN A 224 19.24 -0.93 17.99
C GLN A 224 18.58 0.47 18.04
N ALA A 225 17.87 0.85 16.95
CA ALA A 225 17.15 2.12 16.91
C ALA A 225 15.93 2.13 17.83
N ILE A 226 15.19 1.00 17.90
CA ILE A 226 14.05 0.82 18.81
C ILE A 226 14.51 0.94 20.28
N ASP A 227 15.54 0.19 20.66
CA ASP A 227 16.12 0.22 22.01
C ASP A 227 16.65 1.62 22.38
N LYS A 228 17.38 2.26 21.46
CA LYS A 228 17.89 3.62 21.65
C LYS A 228 16.79 4.68 21.77
N ALA A 229 15.63 4.46 21.15
CA ALA A 229 14.46 5.31 21.32
C ALA A 229 13.75 5.10 22.67
N GLY A 230 14.14 4.07 23.43
CA GLY A 230 13.58 3.75 24.74
C GLY A 230 12.36 2.82 24.68
N TYR A 231 12.14 2.14 23.54
CA TYR A 231 11.04 1.19 23.36
C TYR A 231 11.53 -0.25 23.39
N ARG A 232 10.64 -1.17 23.76
CA ARG A 232 10.91 -2.61 23.84
C ARG A 232 10.48 -3.28 22.53
N ALA A 233 11.45 -3.81 21.80
CA ALA A 233 11.17 -4.62 20.63
C ALA A 233 10.44 -5.92 21.04
N GLY A 234 9.35 -6.24 20.35
CA GLY A 234 8.51 -7.40 20.69
C GLY A 234 7.46 -7.16 21.77
N GLU A 235 7.35 -5.93 22.28
CA GLU A 235 6.28 -5.52 23.23
C GLU A 235 5.63 -4.20 22.80
N ASP A 236 6.44 -3.15 22.60
CA ASP A 236 5.96 -1.82 22.23
C ASP A 236 5.98 -1.64 20.71
N ILE A 237 7.04 -2.16 20.05
CA ILE A 237 7.25 -2.08 18.60
C ILE A 237 7.68 -3.43 18.06
N PHE A 238 7.05 -3.87 17.00
CA PHE A 238 7.41 -5.07 16.23
C PHE A 238 8.01 -4.68 14.88
N ILE A 239 8.62 -5.67 14.21
CA ILE A 239 9.15 -5.56 12.85
C ILE A 239 8.14 -6.16 11.88
N ALA A 240 7.98 -5.53 10.72
CA ALA A 240 7.37 -6.13 9.54
C ALA A 240 8.39 -6.09 8.39
N LEU A 241 8.34 -7.09 7.53
CA LEU A 241 9.22 -7.22 6.37
C LEU A 241 8.41 -7.28 5.09
N ASP A 242 8.96 -6.68 4.05
CA ASP A 242 8.59 -6.93 2.66
C ASP A 242 9.86 -7.31 1.90
N PRO A 243 10.13 -8.62 1.75
CA PRO A 243 11.27 -9.09 0.98
C PRO A 243 11.10 -8.97 -0.54
N ALA A 244 9.87 -8.82 -1.06
CA ALA A 244 9.55 -8.85 -2.48
C ALA A 244 10.19 -10.06 -3.19
N SER A 245 9.85 -11.27 -2.74
CA SER A 245 10.61 -12.49 -3.06
C SER A 245 10.62 -12.85 -4.54
N SER A 246 9.67 -12.36 -5.34
CA SER A 246 9.66 -12.52 -6.79
C SER A 246 10.89 -11.91 -7.48
N GLU A 247 11.51 -10.87 -6.89
CA GLU A 247 12.69 -10.19 -7.44
C GLU A 247 13.96 -11.07 -7.44
N TYR A 248 14.03 -12.05 -6.54
CA TYR A 248 15.17 -12.95 -6.45
C TYR A 248 14.80 -14.44 -6.61
N PHE A 249 13.58 -14.74 -7.06
CA PHE A 249 13.16 -16.09 -7.42
C PHE A 249 13.62 -16.44 -8.84
N ASN A 250 14.34 -17.55 -8.96
CA ASN A 250 14.74 -18.12 -10.24
C ASN A 250 13.75 -19.22 -10.63
N LYS A 251 12.85 -18.93 -11.58
CA LYS A 251 11.79 -19.86 -12.05
C LYS A 251 12.38 -21.12 -12.73
N GLU A 252 13.53 -21.00 -13.41
CA GLU A 252 14.13 -22.14 -14.13
C GLU A 252 14.75 -23.15 -13.15
N GLU A 253 15.43 -22.65 -12.11
CA GLU A 253 16.08 -23.49 -11.09
C GLU A 253 15.13 -23.82 -9.93
N ASN A 254 13.98 -23.17 -9.84
CA ASN A 254 13.01 -23.23 -8.73
C ASN A 254 13.67 -22.97 -7.37
N VAL A 255 14.44 -21.86 -7.29
CA VAL A 255 15.15 -21.44 -6.06
C VAL A 255 15.04 -19.94 -5.84
N TYR A 256 15.07 -19.52 -4.58
CA TYR A 256 15.26 -18.15 -4.13
C TYR A 256 16.77 -17.90 -3.97
N HIS A 257 17.31 -16.94 -4.71
CA HIS A 257 18.74 -16.64 -4.72
C HIS A 257 19.04 -15.32 -4.03
N LEU A 258 19.52 -15.36 -2.79
CA LEU A 258 19.91 -14.18 -2.01
C LEU A 258 21.27 -13.64 -2.52
N LYS A 259 21.25 -13.01 -3.69
CA LYS A 259 22.43 -12.67 -4.49
C LYS A 259 23.37 -11.68 -3.81
N TRP A 260 22.79 -10.70 -3.12
CA TRP A 260 23.57 -9.55 -2.64
C TRP A 260 24.02 -9.72 -1.20
N SER A 261 23.31 -10.50 -0.38
CA SER A 261 23.65 -10.72 1.03
C SER A 261 24.52 -11.96 1.25
N THR A 262 23.98 -13.17 1.10
CA THR A 262 24.69 -14.43 1.44
C THR A 262 25.16 -15.23 0.24
N GLY A 263 24.55 -15.01 -0.93
CA GLY A 263 24.78 -15.82 -2.13
C GLY A 263 24.09 -17.19 -2.09
N GLU A 264 23.28 -17.46 -1.06
CA GLU A 264 22.58 -18.74 -0.90
C GLU A 264 21.48 -18.91 -1.93
N LYS A 265 21.30 -20.15 -2.39
CA LYS A 265 20.16 -20.60 -3.19
C LYS A 265 19.31 -21.52 -2.32
N LEU A 266 18.08 -21.11 -2.08
CA LEU A 266 17.13 -21.81 -1.22
C LEU A 266 15.96 -22.35 -2.06
N THR A 267 15.65 -23.62 -1.92
CA THR A 267 14.38 -24.17 -2.44
C THR A 267 13.20 -23.53 -1.73
N PRO A 268 11.96 -23.62 -2.27
CA PRO A 268 10.78 -23.10 -1.58
C PRO A 268 10.63 -23.57 -0.13
N ALA A 269 10.91 -24.85 0.15
CA ALA A 269 10.85 -25.39 1.49
C ALA A 269 11.94 -24.78 2.42
N GLU A 270 13.16 -24.62 1.93
CA GLU A 270 14.25 -23.99 2.69
C GLU A 270 14.00 -22.49 2.92
N MET A 271 13.34 -21.79 1.97
CA MET A 271 12.94 -20.41 2.16
C MET A 271 11.87 -20.26 3.24
N VAL A 272 10.91 -21.18 3.30
CA VAL A 272 9.93 -21.23 4.40
C VAL A 272 10.62 -21.52 5.74
N ASP A 273 11.64 -22.42 5.78
CA ASP A 273 12.43 -22.66 6.99
C ASP A 273 13.24 -21.44 7.42
N TYR A 274 13.74 -20.67 6.46
CA TYR A 274 14.44 -19.41 6.68
C TYR A 274 13.52 -18.42 7.41
N TRP A 275 12.27 -18.21 6.91
CA TRP A 275 11.30 -17.32 7.54
C TRP A 275 10.87 -17.82 8.92
N ASP A 276 10.64 -19.11 9.09
CA ASP A 276 10.28 -19.70 10.39
C ASP A 276 11.38 -19.46 11.45
N ASN A 277 12.65 -19.60 11.05
CA ASN A 277 13.78 -19.32 11.92
C ASN A 277 13.87 -17.82 12.26
N TRP A 278 13.64 -16.92 11.30
CA TRP A 278 13.69 -15.49 11.52
C TRP A 278 12.58 -15.00 12.45
N THR A 279 11.36 -15.50 12.29
CA THR A 279 10.22 -15.14 13.17
C THR A 279 10.36 -15.70 14.59
N LYS A 280 11.18 -16.72 14.80
CA LYS A 280 11.56 -17.22 16.15
C LYS A 280 12.69 -16.42 16.78
N LYS A 281 13.59 -15.89 15.96
CA LYS A 281 14.79 -15.17 16.41
C LYS A 281 14.54 -13.69 16.66
N TYR A 282 13.70 -13.08 15.86
CA TYR A 282 13.40 -11.64 15.87
C TYR A 282 11.92 -11.37 16.10
N PRO A 283 11.55 -10.22 16.67
CA PRO A 283 10.15 -9.84 16.88
C PRO A 283 9.46 -9.42 15.57
N ILE A 284 9.42 -10.33 14.60
CA ILE A 284 8.77 -10.14 13.30
C ILE A 284 7.32 -10.59 13.43
N LEU A 285 6.40 -9.66 13.14
CA LEU A 285 4.96 -9.87 13.29
C LEU A 285 4.24 -10.01 11.94
N SER A 286 4.86 -9.52 10.85
CA SER A 286 4.29 -9.54 9.51
C SER A 286 5.37 -9.76 8.44
N ILE A 287 5.08 -10.61 7.46
CA ILE A 287 5.90 -10.83 6.26
C ILE A 287 4.98 -10.68 5.04
N GLU A 288 5.29 -9.70 4.19
CA GLU A 288 4.66 -9.46 2.90
C GLU A 288 5.49 -10.12 1.81
N ASP A 289 4.85 -10.77 0.86
CA ASP A 289 5.46 -11.44 -0.30
C ASP A 289 6.74 -12.24 0.04
N GLY A 290 6.62 -13.07 1.08
CA GLY A 290 7.70 -13.95 1.52
C GLY A 290 8.02 -15.09 0.54
N MET A 291 7.19 -15.30 -0.48
CA MET A 291 7.34 -16.26 -1.58
C MET A 291 7.01 -15.57 -2.91
N ASP A 292 7.41 -16.19 -4.04
CA ASP A 292 7.09 -15.70 -5.41
C ASP A 292 5.58 -15.64 -5.66
N GLU A 293 5.12 -14.67 -6.46
CA GLU A 293 3.69 -14.40 -6.76
C GLU A 293 2.93 -15.58 -7.38
N ASP A 294 3.62 -16.57 -7.93
CA ASP A 294 3.05 -17.78 -8.53
C ASP A 294 3.45 -19.08 -7.80
N ASP A 295 4.27 -19.03 -6.73
CA ASP A 295 4.65 -20.18 -5.92
C ASP A 295 3.57 -20.56 -4.88
N TRP A 296 2.38 -20.91 -5.35
CA TRP A 296 1.22 -21.23 -4.49
C TRP A 296 1.48 -22.37 -3.49
N ASP A 297 2.33 -23.33 -3.83
CA ASP A 297 2.70 -24.45 -2.95
C ASP A 297 3.63 -23.95 -1.83
N GLY A 298 4.59 -23.08 -2.14
CA GLY A 298 5.45 -22.44 -1.15
C GLY A 298 4.65 -21.56 -0.20
N TRP A 299 3.71 -20.77 -0.71
CA TRP A 299 2.78 -19.98 0.11
C TRP A 299 1.94 -20.87 1.05
N LYS A 300 1.45 -22.01 0.53
CA LYS A 300 0.69 -22.95 1.38
C LYS A 300 1.55 -23.50 2.50
N LEU A 301 2.77 -23.92 2.19
CA LEU A 301 3.71 -24.42 3.19
C LEU A 301 4.05 -23.36 4.24
N MET A 302 4.28 -22.11 3.82
CA MET A 302 4.53 -20.98 4.70
C MET A 302 3.35 -20.72 5.64
N THR A 303 2.14 -20.72 5.09
CA THR A 303 0.91 -20.49 5.86
C THR A 303 0.67 -21.59 6.89
N ASP A 304 0.80 -22.86 6.49
CA ASP A 304 0.63 -23.99 7.40
C ASP A 304 1.66 -24.00 8.55
N LYS A 305 2.85 -23.47 8.29
CA LYS A 305 3.96 -23.50 9.26
C LYS A 305 3.89 -22.36 10.28
N MET A 306 3.46 -21.18 9.89
CA MET A 306 3.56 -19.99 10.74
C MET A 306 2.35 -19.04 10.71
N GLY A 307 1.30 -19.34 9.92
CA GLY A 307 0.16 -18.44 9.74
C GLY A 307 -0.74 -18.25 10.97
N ASP A 308 -0.58 -19.06 12.01
CA ASP A 308 -1.23 -18.89 13.32
C ASP A 308 -0.47 -17.93 14.24
N ARG A 309 0.81 -17.63 13.95
CA ARG A 309 1.71 -16.82 14.79
C ARG A 309 2.03 -15.46 14.23
N ILE A 310 2.02 -15.32 12.90
CA ILE A 310 2.37 -14.07 12.21
C ILE A 310 1.37 -13.75 11.11
N GLN A 311 1.31 -12.48 10.73
CA GLN A 311 0.62 -12.03 9.55
C GLN A 311 1.44 -12.39 8.30
N ILE A 312 0.82 -13.10 7.36
CA ILE A 312 1.39 -13.47 6.06
C ILE A 312 0.58 -12.73 5.00
N VAL A 313 1.21 -11.75 4.36
CA VAL A 313 0.55 -10.78 3.48
C VAL A 313 0.85 -11.10 2.03
N GLY A 314 -0.20 -11.23 1.20
CA GLY A 314 -0.04 -11.27 -0.26
C GLY A 314 -0.27 -9.89 -0.87
N ASP A 315 0.78 -9.33 -1.50
CA ASP A 315 0.73 -8.17 -2.39
C ASP A 315 0.66 -8.64 -3.85
N ASP A 316 1.77 -8.99 -4.46
CA ASP A 316 1.82 -9.48 -5.85
C ASP A 316 1.08 -10.81 -6.02
N LEU A 317 0.98 -11.60 -4.95
CA LEU A 317 0.14 -12.81 -4.93
C LEU A 317 -1.32 -12.50 -5.26
N PHE A 318 -1.90 -11.43 -4.71
CA PHE A 318 -3.33 -11.13 -4.81
C PHE A 318 -3.66 -9.92 -5.68
N VAL A 319 -2.77 -8.95 -5.81
CA VAL A 319 -2.90 -7.71 -6.59
C VAL A 319 -4.24 -6.99 -6.40
N THR A 320 -4.75 -6.97 -5.17
CA THR A 320 -6.08 -6.41 -4.82
C THR A 320 -7.25 -7.05 -5.62
N ASN A 321 -7.03 -8.21 -6.24
CA ASN A 321 -7.97 -8.86 -7.14
C ASN A 321 -8.79 -9.93 -6.41
N THR A 322 -10.13 -9.82 -6.48
CA THR A 322 -11.05 -10.72 -5.77
C THR A 322 -11.01 -12.17 -6.29
N GLU A 323 -10.67 -12.42 -7.56
CA GLU A 323 -10.53 -13.78 -8.08
C GLU A 323 -9.29 -14.46 -7.51
N ARG A 324 -8.14 -13.77 -7.49
CA ARG A 324 -6.90 -14.28 -6.91
C ARG A 324 -7.04 -14.46 -5.39
N LEU A 325 -7.66 -13.50 -4.69
CA LEU A 325 -7.97 -13.60 -3.26
C LEU A 325 -8.88 -14.81 -2.99
N SER A 326 -9.95 -15.00 -3.77
CA SER A 326 -10.85 -16.16 -3.65
C SER A 326 -10.12 -17.49 -3.84
N LYS A 327 -9.15 -17.55 -4.77
CA LYS A 327 -8.27 -18.71 -4.94
C LYS A 327 -7.45 -18.97 -3.69
N GLY A 328 -6.78 -17.94 -3.15
CA GLY A 328 -5.97 -18.06 -1.92
C GLY A 328 -6.79 -18.53 -0.72
N ILE A 329 -7.97 -17.94 -0.52
CA ILE A 329 -8.90 -18.33 0.55
C ILE A 329 -9.27 -19.82 0.44
N LYS A 330 -9.64 -20.30 -0.77
CA LYS A 330 -10.00 -21.70 -0.98
C LYS A 330 -8.83 -22.66 -0.75
N MET A 331 -7.62 -22.24 -1.02
CA MET A 331 -6.41 -23.03 -0.81
C MET A 331 -5.88 -22.91 0.64
N GLY A 332 -6.38 -21.96 1.43
CA GLY A 332 -5.85 -21.66 2.76
C GLY A 332 -4.43 -21.10 2.70
N VAL A 333 -4.20 -20.12 1.82
CA VAL A 333 -2.92 -19.51 1.52
C VAL A 333 -2.91 -18.06 1.98
N ALA A 334 -1.88 -17.64 2.72
CA ALA A 334 -1.79 -16.35 3.39
C ALA A 334 -2.88 -16.18 4.48
N ASN A 335 -2.92 -15.02 5.15
CA ASN A 335 -3.96 -14.64 6.11
C ASN A 335 -4.22 -13.13 6.10
N SER A 336 -3.61 -12.44 5.14
CA SER A 336 -3.73 -10.99 4.93
C SER A 336 -3.57 -10.65 3.45
N ILE A 337 -4.15 -9.54 3.04
CA ILE A 337 -4.00 -8.96 1.70
C ILE A 337 -3.50 -7.52 1.80
N LEU A 338 -2.56 -7.15 0.94
CA LEU A 338 -2.22 -5.76 0.70
C LEU A 338 -3.22 -5.15 -0.29
N ILE A 339 -3.68 -3.94 -0.03
CA ILE A 339 -4.70 -3.25 -0.82
C ILE A 339 -4.08 -2.01 -1.46
N LYS A 340 -3.89 -2.07 -2.76
CA LYS A 340 -3.39 -0.97 -3.59
C LYS A 340 -4.48 -0.58 -4.60
N VAL A 341 -5.09 0.58 -4.42
CA VAL A 341 -6.26 1.02 -5.22
C VAL A 341 -6.02 0.99 -6.73
N ASN A 342 -4.79 1.26 -7.18
CA ASN A 342 -4.44 1.27 -8.60
C ASN A 342 -4.15 -0.11 -9.19
N GLN A 343 -3.92 -1.16 -8.37
CA GLN A 343 -3.76 -2.53 -8.87
C GLN A 343 -5.06 -3.09 -9.45
N ILE A 344 -6.21 -2.58 -8.97
CA ILE A 344 -7.53 -3.00 -9.43
C ILE A 344 -8.26 -1.91 -10.22
N GLY A 345 -8.17 -0.64 -9.80
CA GLY A 345 -8.54 0.54 -10.59
C GLY A 345 -9.91 1.14 -10.34
N THR A 346 -10.68 0.69 -9.34
CA THR A 346 -11.88 1.37 -8.84
C THR A 346 -11.99 1.27 -7.32
N LEU A 347 -12.70 2.22 -6.69
CA LEU A 347 -13.03 2.14 -5.26
C LEU A 347 -13.99 0.98 -4.97
N THR A 348 -14.97 0.72 -5.84
CA THR A 348 -15.92 -0.39 -5.66
C THR A 348 -15.19 -1.73 -5.59
N GLU A 349 -14.31 -2.05 -6.56
CA GLU A 349 -13.55 -3.30 -6.55
C GLU A 349 -12.58 -3.37 -5.36
N THR A 350 -12.00 -2.23 -4.96
CA THR A 350 -11.14 -2.13 -3.76
C THR A 350 -11.92 -2.50 -2.48
N ILE A 351 -13.12 -1.93 -2.32
CA ILE A 351 -14.01 -2.22 -1.18
C ILE A 351 -14.46 -3.68 -1.20
N ASP A 352 -14.76 -4.23 -2.38
CA ASP A 352 -15.13 -5.64 -2.54
C ASP A 352 -13.99 -6.58 -2.10
N ALA A 353 -12.75 -6.25 -2.44
CA ALA A 353 -11.58 -7.02 -2.00
C ALA A 353 -11.41 -7.00 -0.48
N VAL A 354 -11.50 -5.83 0.16
CA VAL A 354 -11.45 -5.69 1.63
C VAL A 354 -12.60 -6.44 2.30
N THR A 355 -13.81 -6.33 1.75
CA THR A 355 -15.00 -7.02 2.26
C THR A 355 -14.85 -8.55 2.16
N MET A 356 -14.36 -9.05 1.02
CA MET A 356 -14.09 -10.48 0.84
C MET A 356 -13.02 -10.97 1.84
N ALA A 357 -11.94 -10.24 2.04
CA ALA A 357 -10.90 -10.55 3.00
C ALA A 357 -11.48 -10.66 4.42
N SER A 358 -12.18 -9.63 4.87
CA SER A 358 -12.80 -9.56 6.21
C SER A 358 -13.78 -10.69 6.45
N ASN A 359 -14.66 -11.00 5.49
CA ASN A 359 -15.65 -12.08 5.59
C ASN A 359 -15.01 -13.48 5.68
N ASN A 360 -13.74 -13.60 5.33
CA ASN A 360 -12.98 -14.86 5.37
C ASN A 360 -11.85 -14.83 6.41
N SER A 361 -11.91 -13.92 7.38
CA SER A 361 -10.92 -13.80 8.48
C SER A 361 -9.50 -13.44 8.00
N TYR A 362 -9.35 -12.84 6.82
CA TYR A 362 -8.10 -12.21 6.39
C TYR A 362 -8.07 -10.77 6.89
N THR A 363 -6.91 -10.32 7.31
CA THR A 363 -6.66 -8.89 7.53
C THR A 363 -6.39 -8.18 6.21
N SER A 364 -6.59 -6.86 6.19
CA SER A 364 -6.29 -6.01 5.04
C SER A 364 -5.37 -4.87 5.46
N ILE A 365 -4.38 -4.55 4.63
CA ILE A 365 -3.46 -3.44 4.83
C ILE A 365 -3.68 -2.46 3.69
N ILE A 366 -4.16 -1.25 3.98
CA ILE A 366 -4.23 -0.20 2.95
C ILE A 366 -2.82 0.31 2.67
N SER A 367 -2.43 0.33 1.39
CA SER A 367 -1.06 0.59 0.99
C SER A 367 -0.95 1.73 -0.01
N HIS A 368 0.16 2.46 0.10
CA HIS A 368 0.68 3.38 -0.91
C HIS A 368 1.30 2.64 -2.09
N ARG A 369 1.84 3.41 -3.06
CA ARG A 369 2.77 2.91 -4.09
C ARG A 369 4.11 3.66 -3.97
N SER A 370 5.13 3.16 -4.69
CA SER A 370 6.45 3.82 -4.75
C SER A 370 6.39 5.23 -5.35
N GLY A 371 5.55 5.46 -6.34
CA GLY A 371 5.21 6.79 -6.88
C GLY A 371 3.91 7.32 -6.28
N GLU A 372 4.00 8.26 -5.35
CA GLU A 372 2.88 8.88 -4.67
C GLU A 372 2.69 10.33 -5.06
N THR A 373 1.58 10.90 -4.64
CA THR A 373 1.25 12.32 -4.74
C THR A 373 0.89 12.85 -3.35
N GLU A 374 0.41 14.11 -3.25
CA GLU A 374 -0.15 14.66 -2.01
C GLU A 374 -1.55 14.13 -1.68
N ASP A 375 -2.16 13.32 -2.56
CA ASP A 375 -3.48 12.70 -2.33
C ASP A 375 -3.46 11.85 -1.06
N VAL A 376 -4.53 11.94 -0.28
CA VAL A 376 -4.65 11.29 1.04
C VAL A 376 -5.78 10.27 1.11
N THR A 377 -6.41 9.95 0.00
CA THR A 377 -7.57 9.05 -0.10
C THR A 377 -7.34 7.72 0.64
N ILE A 378 -6.14 7.15 0.54
CA ILE A 378 -5.83 5.88 1.21
C ILE A 378 -5.85 5.97 2.74
N ALA A 379 -5.57 7.14 3.33
CA ALA A 379 -5.71 7.35 4.77
C ALA A 379 -7.18 7.34 5.20
N ASP A 380 -8.05 8.03 4.45
CA ASP A 380 -9.50 7.99 4.65
C ASP A 380 -10.05 6.57 4.47
N LEU A 381 -9.59 5.81 3.45
CA LEU A 381 -10.01 4.43 3.20
C LEU A 381 -9.65 3.49 4.36
N ALA A 382 -8.46 3.62 4.93
CA ALA A 382 -8.04 2.78 6.06
C ALA A 382 -8.99 2.90 7.25
N VAL A 383 -9.43 4.12 7.56
CA VAL A 383 -10.39 4.37 8.63
C VAL A 383 -11.82 4.03 8.20
N ALA A 384 -12.21 4.35 6.96
CA ALA A 384 -13.53 4.05 6.42
C ALA A 384 -13.86 2.55 6.52
N LEU A 385 -12.91 1.73 6.14
CA LEU A 385 -13.08 0.27 6.06
C LEU A 385 -12.65 -0.46 7.36
N ASN A 386 -12.21 0.29 8.39
CA ASN A 386 -11.72 -0.25 9.66
C ASN A 386 -10.69 -1.38 9.46
N THR A 387 -9.77 -1.22 8.51
CA THR A 387 -8.77 -2.26 8.19
C THR A 387 -7.75 -2.47 9.30
N GLY A 388 -7.57 -1.46 10.15
CA GLY A 388 -6.66 -1.49 11.30
C GLY A 388 -5.17 -1.42 10.97
N LEU A 389 -4.80 -1.39 9.68
CA LEU A 389 -3.40 -1.37 9.22
C LEU A 389 -3.24 -0.44 8.01
N ILE A 390 -2.13 0.29 7.96
CA ILE A 390 -1.74 1.10 6.81
C ILE A 390 -0.23 1.01 6.56
N LYS A 391 0.17 0.78 5.30
CA LYS A 391 1.55 0.82 4.81
C LYS A 391 1.68 2.02 3.89
N THR A 392 2.29 3.12 4.38
CA THR A 392 2.39 4.37 3.62
C THR A 392 3.75 5.05 3.73
N GLY A 393 4.81 4.23 3.77
CA GLY A 393 6.20 4.66 3.78
C GLY A 393 6.68 5.13 5.14
N SER A 394 7.73 5.93 5.14
CA SER A 394 8.45 6.36 6.34
C SER A 394 7.95 7.69 6.91
N ALA A 395 8.56 8.12 8.02
CA ALA A 395 8.36 9.44 8.64
C ALA A 395 9.12 10.57 7.91
N SER A 396 9.29 10.47 6.61
CA SER A 396 9.93 11.49 5.76
C SER A 396 9.34 11.49 4.36
N ARG A 397 9.57 12.56 3.58
CA ARG A 397 8.96 12.90 2.28
C ARG A 397 7.47 13.30 2.43
N SER A 398 7.11 14.42 1.84
CA SER A 398 5.77 15.05 1.99
C SER A 398 4.64 14.16 1.49
N ASP A 399 4.89 13.39 0.43
CA ASP A 399 3.95 12.45 -0.16
C ASP A 399 3.56 11.31 0.81
N ARG A 400 4.46 10.91 1.72
CA ARG A 400 4.18 9.93 2.80
C ARG A 400 3.55 10.60 4.01
N ILE A 401 4.15 11.69 4.49
CA ILE A 401 3.68 12.45 5.64
C ILE A 401 2.25 12.98 5.44
N ALA A 402 1.83 13.30 4.23
CA ALA A 402 0.47 13.75 3.94
C ALA A 402 -0.58 12.76 4.45
N LYS A 403 -0.37 11.44 4.27
CA LYS A 403 -1.28 10.39 4.74
C LYS A 403 -1.30 10.29 6.26
N TYR A 404 -0.13 10.35 6.91
CA TYR A 404 -0.04 10.36 8.37
C TYR A 404 -0.70 11.61 8.98
N ASN A 405 -0.50 12.78 8.38
CA ASN A 405 -1.16 14.01 8.82
C ASN A 405 -2.68 13.95 8.63
N GLN A 406 -3.17 13.27 7.59
CA GLN A 406 -4.60 13.05 7.41
C GLN A 406 -5.17 12.15 8.50
N LEU A 407 -4.48 11.09 8.88
CA LEU A 407 -4.89 10.22 9.99
C LEU A 407 -4.92 10.96 11.33
N LEU A 408 -3.98 11.88 11.59
CA LEU A 408 -4.05 12.76 12.78
C LEU A 408 -5.29 13.65 12.77
N ARG A 409 -5.65 14.24 11.61
CA ARG A 409 -6.90 15.03 11.49
C ARG A 409 -8.14 14.17 11.71
N ILE A 410 -8.15 12.95 11.19
CA ILE A 410 -9.26 12.01 11.40
C ILE A 410 -9.36 11.62 12.88
N GLU A 411 -8.24 11.35 13.56
CA GLU A 411 -8.21 11.06 15.01
C GLU A 411 -8.81 12.23 15.81
N GLU A 412 -8.41 13.47 15.49
CA GLU A 412 -8.97 14.68 16.13
C GLU A 412 -10.50 14.82 15.87
N LEU A 413 -10.96 14.58 14.65
CA LEU A 413 -12.38 14.62 14.29
C LEU A 413 -13.22 13.54 15.00
N LEU A 414 -12.64 12.40 15.26
CA LEU A 414 -13.29 11.29 15.98
C LEU A 414 -13.32 11.54 17.49
N GLY A 415 -12.32 12.25 18.04
CA GLY A 415 -12.20 12.49 19.48
C GLY A 415 -12.28 11.19 20.28
N ASP A 416 -13.09 11.18 21.33
CA ASP A 416 -13.27 10.00 22.23
C ASP A 416 -13.85 8.77 21.55
N SER A 417 -14.38 8.88 20.33
CA SER A 417 -14.88 7.75 19.55
C SER A 417 -13.80 7.06 18.72
N ALA A 418 -12.61 7.64 18.63
CA ALA A 418 -11.48 7.01 17.94
C ALA A 418 -11.06 5.74 18.68
N THR A 419 -10.81 4.69 17.91
CA THR A 419 -10.19 3.46 18.42
C THR A 419 -8.89 3.22 17.67
N TYR A 420 -7.89 2.70 18.34
CA TYR A 420 -6.63 2.28 17.75
C TYR A 420 -6.47 0.78 17.93
N LEU A 421 -6.19 0.03 16.86
CA LEU A 421 -6.13 -1.43 16.92
C LEU A 421 -5.08 -1.91 17.91
N GLY A 422 -3.86 -1.37 17.83
CA GLY A 422 -2.79 -1.57 18.81
C GLY A 422 -2.65 -3.00 19.28
N LYS A 423 -2.79 -3.19 20.59
CA LYS A 423 -2.66 -4.51 21.27
C LYS A 423 -3.79 -5.50 20.97
N ASP A 424 -4.87 -5.08 20.32
CA ASP A 424 -5.95 -5.97 19.89
C ASP A 424 -5.63 -6.61 18.52
N PHE A 425 -4.44 -6.37 17.98
CA PHE A 425 -4.02 -7.01 16.72
C PHE A 425 -3.89 -8.52 16.90
N ARG A 426 -4.59 -9.28 16.07
CA ARG A 426 -4.84 -10.73 16.24
C ARG A 426 -3.61 -11.63 16.28
N PHE A 427 -2.44 -11.14 15.90
CA PHE A 427 -1.18 -11.90 15.88
C PHE A 427 -0.24 -11.57 17.05
N LEU A 428 -0.74 -10.82 18.05
CA LEU A 428 -0.02 -10.51 19.30
C LEU A 428 -0.25 -11.56 20.37
#